data_fddb414c376415254684ce5507b826d3
#
_entry.id   fddb414c376415254684ce5507b826d3
#
_cell.length_a   1.000
_cell.length_b   1.000
_cell.length_c   1.000
_cell.angle_alpha   90.00
_cell.angle_beta   90.00
_cell.angle_gamma   90.00
#
_symmetry.space_group_name_H-M   'P 1'
#
loop_
_entity.id
_entity.type
_entity.pdbx_description
1 polymer ?
#
loop_
_entity_poly.entity_id
_entity_poly.type
_entity_poly.pdbx_seq_one_letter_code
_entity_poly.pdbx_strand_id
1 'polypeptide(L)'
;SFAELELAGRYTDHDTIGGVVSFKTALSWYPVEDVQVRGSFNRAVRAPSINDLYIDFGDAAVVNAPQFSDPCSAIGFANASASYLADLCVLTGVPLDQVGSESLNVGPEGVPVYFGGNADLEEETGNTISAGIVWTPFSIEGLSASVDYFDIEIENYIGQLPGGSNQVESCYFPAENLGSYNVFCNSVERNDQGVLTRINAGRRNLATHSISGFDFSINKTSDFLGGFLDATYVASIVNSKKYSVNGTTLESECAGRFNNALGGQACARPVTELKHRATLFWTREALSLQLTWRHLSEVNDGDEDLQYLVEK
;
A
#
# COMPACT_ATOMS: atom_id res chain seq x y z
N SER A 1 18.55 -23.96 -29.14
CA SER A 1 18.10 -22.81 -28.33
C SER A 1 17.40 -21.78 -29.20
N PHE A 2 16.35 -21.18 -28.71
CA PHE A 2 15.70 -20.04 -29.36
C PHE A 2 15.26 -19.03 -28.31
N ALA A 3 15.00 -17.79 -28.75
CA ALA A 3 14.49 -16.75 -27.87
C ALA A 3 13.33 -16.04 -28.57
N GLU A 4 12.36 -15.60 -27.77
CA GLU A 4 11.19 -14.86 -28.19
C GLU A 4 11.16 -13.55 -27.42
N LEU A 5 11.01 -12.43 -28.12
CA LEU A 5 10.87 -11.09 -27.56
C LEU A 5 9.46 -10.57 -27.84
N GLU A 6 8.75 -10.17 -26.78
CA GLU A 6 7.45 -9.50 -26.84
C GLU A 6 7.63 -8.02 -26.51
N LEU A 7 7.13 -7.14 -27.37
CA LEU A 7 7.05 -5.70 -27.13
C LEU A 7 5.61 -5.26 -27.33
N ALA A 8 5.05 -4.59 -26.36
CA ALA A 8 3.71 -4.02 -26.44
C ALA A 8 3.70 -2.59 -25.90
N GLY A 9 2.93 -1.71 -26.53
CA GLY A 9 2.75 -0.33 -26.10
C GLY A 9 1.32 0.11 -26.30
N ARG A 10 0.82 0.91 -25.36
CA ARG A 10 -0.52 1.52 -25.41
C ARG A 10 -0.41 2.99 -25.07
N TYR A 11 -0.92 3.83 -25.93
CA TYR A 11 -1.21 5.24 -25.63
C TYR A 11 -2.69 5.40 -25.32
N THR A 12 -3.00 6.14 -24.27
CA THR A 12 -4.36 6.48 -23.90
C THR A 12 -4.42 7.97 -23.62
N ASP A 13 -5.38 8.67 -24.21
CA ASP A 13 -5.68 10.06 -23.91
C ASP A 13 -6.88 10.14 -22.97
N HIS A 14 -6.69 10.84 -21.87
CA HIS A 14 -7.65 10.96 -20.77
C HIS A 14 -8.01 12.42 -20.56
N ASP A 15 -9.30 12.75 -20.47
CA ASP A 15 -9.78 14.13 -20.30
C ASP A 15 -9.23 14.80 -19.02
N THR A 16 -8.87 14.02 -17.99
CA THR A 16 -8.46 14.54 -16.68
C THR A 16 -6.95 14.63 -16.49
N ILE A 17 -6.18 13.68 -17.02
CA ILE A 17 -4.73 13.57 -16.82
C ILE A 17 -3.93 13.70 -18.12
N GLY A 18 -4.63 13.86 -19.28
CA GLY A 18 -3.99 13.94 -20.60
C GLY A 18 -3.49 12.59 -21.12
N GLY A 19 -2.46 12.64 -21.95
CA GLY A 19 -1.91 11.46 -22.62
C GLY A 19 -0.96 10.65 -21.74
N VAL A 20 -1.25 9.36 -21.58
CA VAL A 20 -0.43 8.41 -20.81
C VAL A 20 0.02 7.23 -21.65
N VAL A 21 1.19 6.68 -21.35
CA VAL A 21 1.79 5.55 -22.05
C VAL A 21 2.00 4.39 -21.09
N SER A 22 1.45 3.23 -21.44
CA SER A 22 1.73 1.95 -20.82
C SER A 22 2.51 1.06 -21.79
N PHE A 23 3.45 0.26 -21.29
CA PHE A 23 4.22 -0.63 -22.15
C PHE A 23 4.66 -1.89 -21.41
N LYS A 24 4.97 -2.93 -22.21
CA LYS A 24 5.50 -4.21 -21.74
C LYS A 24 6.66 -4.63 -22.63
N THR A 25 7.69 -5.15 -22.00
CA THR A 25 8.78 -5.87 -22.66
C THR A 25 8.94 -7.21 -21.97
N ALA A 26 8.95 -8.31 -22.72
CA ALA A 26 9.16 -9.63 -22.17
C ALA A 26 10.09 -10.46 -23.07
N LEU A 27 10.91 -11.29 -22.43
CA LEU A 27 11.83 -12.21 -23.07
C LEU A 27 11.58 -13.62 -22.55
N SER A 28 11.42 -14.57 -23.48
CA SER A 28 11.45 -16.01 -23.22
C SER A 28 12.62 -16.64 -23.95
N TRP A 29 13.53 -17.26 -23.21
CA TRP A 29 14.71 -17.91 -23.76
C TRP A 29 14.72 -19.39 -23.42
N TYR A 30 14.93 -20.22 -24.41
CA TYR A 30 15.00 -21.67 -24.32
C TYR A 30 16.43 -22.15 -24.60
N PRO A 31 17.31 -22.14 -23.54
CA PRO A 31 18.70 -22.61 -23.70
C PRO A 31 18.77 -24.06 -24.12
N VAL A 32 17.88 -24.88 -23.57
CA VAL A 32 17.64 -26.29 -23.92
C VAL A 32 16.13 -26.53 -23.96
N GLU A 33 15.69 -27.65 -24.54
CA GLU A 33 14.27 -27.93 -24.76
C GLU A 33 13.49 -28.08 -23.45
N ASP A 34 14.15 -28.53 -22.38
CA ASP A 34 13.54 -28.78 -21.05
C ASP A 34 13.46 -27.51 -20.19
N VAL A 35 14.11 -26.40 -20.57
CA VAL A 35 14.26 -25.22 -19.72
C VAL A 35 13.86 -23.97 -20.46
N GLN A 36 12.95 -23.20 -19.89
CA GLN A 36 12.62 -21.84 -20.29
C GLN A 36 13.07 -20.86 -19.19
N VAL A 37 13.84 -19.85 -19.57
CA VAL A 37 14.12 -18.67 -18.74
C VAL A 37 13.26 -17.55 -19.27
N ARG A 38 12.53 -16.86 -18.37
CA ARG A 38 11.63 -15.78 -18.73
C ARG A 38 11.88 -14.55 -17.88
N GLY A 39 11.67 -13.38 -18.47
CA GLY A 39 11.73 -12.11 -17.75
C GLY A 39 10.81 -11.10 -18.39
N SER A 40 10.25 -10.20 -17.62
CA SER A 40 9.43 -9.11 -18.13
C SER A 40 9.58 -7.85 -17.31
N PHE A 41 9.40 -6.72 -17.99
CA PHE A 41 9.15 -5.42 -17.39
C PHE A 41 7.84 -4.87 -17.95
N ASN A 42 6.98 -4.38 -17.08
CA ASN A 42 5.69 -3.81 -17.43
C ASN A 42 5.47 -2.50 -16.67
N ARG A 43 5.10 -1.44 -17.41
CA ARG A 43 4.61 -0.18 -16.85
C ARG A 43 3.14 -0.02 -17.20
N ALA A 44 2.30 0.03 -16.18
CA ALA A 44 0.87 0.31 -16.29
C ALA A 44 0.53 1.65 -15.64
N VAL A 45 -0.49 2.32 -16.15
CA VAL A 45 -0.97 3.60 -15.61
C VAL A 45 -2.45 3.47 -15.31
N ARG A 46 -2.87 3.97 -14.13
CA ARG A 46 -4.27 4.07 -13.72
C ARG A 46 -4.65 5.53 -13.52
N ALA A 47 -5.58 6.03 -14.33
CA ALA A 47 -6.19 7.35 -14.09
C ALA A 47 -7.04 7.33 -12.81
N PRO A 48 -7.17 8.48 -12.10
CA PRO A 48 -8.14 8.62 -11.04
C PRO A 48 -9.55 8.30 -11.52
N SER A 49 -10.32 7.60 -10.71
CA SER A 49 -11.74 7.35 -11.02
C SER A 49 -12.57 8.62 -10.79
N ILE A 50 -13.78 8.67 -11.34
CA ILE A 50 -14.74 9.75 -11.09
C ILE A 50 -15.01 9.92 -9.59
N ASN A 51 -15.03 8.84 -8.83
CA ASN A 51 -15.17 8.89 -7.38
C ASN A 51 -13.93 9.47 -6.69
N ASP A 52 -12.73 9.17 -7.20
CA ASP A 52 -11.50 9.74 -6.65
C ASP A 52 -11.46 11.26 -6.86
N LEU A 53 -12.00 11.75 -7.97
CA LEU A 53 -11.99 13.17 -8.34
C LEU A 53 -13.13 13.98 -7.71
N TYR A 54 -14.36 13.44 -7.71
CA TYR A 54 -15.56 14.25 -7.53
C TYR A 54 -16.54 13.77 -6.45
N ILE A 55 -16.23 12.67 -5.74
CA ILE A 55 -17.10 12.26 -4.64
C ILE A 55 -17.08 13.32 -3.55
N ASP A 56 -18.26 13.67 -3.04
CA ASP A 56 -18.39 14.64 -1.96
C ASP A 56 -19.21 14.02 -0.82
N PHE A 57 -18.56 13.75 0.29
CA PHE A 57 -19.21 13.31 1.52
C PHE A 57 -19.41 14.48 2.50
N GLY A 58 -18.97 15.68 2.13
CA GLY A 58 -19.04 16.87 2.96
C GLY A 58 -18.22 16.74 4.25
N ASP A 59 -18.62 17.50 5.26
CA ASP A 59 -18.06 17.46 6.61
C ASP A 59 -18.72 16.30 7.38
N ALA A 60 -18.23 15.07 7.13
CA ALA A 60 -18.85 13.83 7.60
C ALA A 60 -18.46 13.44 9.05
N ALA A 61 -17.48 14.14 9.64
CA ALA A 61 -17.03 13.93 11.02
C ALA A 61 -16.66 15.26 11.68
N VAL A 62 -16.59 15.26 13.02
CA VAL A 62 -16.14 16.40 13.82
C VAL A 62 -15.17 15.89 14.88
N VAL A 63 -14.03 16.58 15.04
CA VAL A 63 -13.09 16.36 16.14
C VAL A 63 -13.25 17.47 17.18
N ASN A 64 -13.40 17.13 18.44
CA ASN A 64 -13.67 18.10 19.51
C ASN A 64 -12.90 17.78 20.80
N ALA A 65 -12.83 18.78 21.67
CA ALA A 65 -12.33 18.60 23.03
C ALA A 65 -13.24 17.65 23.86
N PRO A 66 -12.71 16.87 24.83
CA PRO A 66 -11.30 16.85 25.22
C PRO A 66 -10.40 15.91 24.41
N GLN A 67 -10.94 15.15 23.42
CA GLN A 67 -10.20 14.14 22.67
C GLN A 67 -9.20 14.78 21.66
N PHE A 68 -9.45 16.03 21.28
CA PHE A 68 -8.61 16.76 20.33
C PHE A 68 -8.34 18.17 20.82
N SER A 69 -7.09 18.60 20.75
CA SER A 69 -6.66 19.99 20.90
C SER A 69 -5.78 20.40 19.73
N ASP A 70 -5.98 21.62 19.25
CA ASP A 70 -5.08 22.16 18.22
C ASP A 70 -3.65 22.26 18.79
N PRO A 71 -2.64 21.65 18.16
CA PRO A 71 -1.25 21.71 18.64
C PRO A 71 -0.70 23.11 18.79
N CYS A 72 -1.22 24.07 18.03
CA CYS A 72 -0.82 25.47 18.09
C CYS A 72 -1.54 26.31 19.14
N SER A 73 -2.57 25.75 19.80
CA SER A 73 -3.34 26.43 20.85
C SER A 73 -2.60 26.42 22.21
N ALA A 74 -3.12 27.17 23.19
CA ALA A 74 -2.57 27.19 24.53
C ALA A 74 -2.46 25.80 25.16
N ILE A 75 -3.50 24.97 24.99
CA ILE A 75 -3.55 23.59 25.53
C ILE A 75 -2.58 22.68 24.75
N GLY A 76 -2.63 22.69 23.42
CA GLY A 76 -1.78 21.85 22.58
C GLY A 76 -0.30 22.21 22.71
N PHE A 77 0.02 23.49 22.71
CA PHE A 77 1.39 23.99 22.81
C PHE A 77 2.01 23.72 24.19
N ALA A 78 1.24 23.82 25.26
CA ALA A 78 1.69 23.50 26.62
C ALA A 78 2.02 22.00 26.79
N ASN A 79 1.33 21.13 26.07
CA ASN A 79 1.56 19.68 26.10
C ASN A 79 2.72 19.23 25.21
N ALA A 80 3.20 20.09 24.31
CA ALA A 80 4.26 19.79 23.36
C ALA A 80 5.58 20.38 23.83
N SER A 81 6.55 19.55 24.18
CA SER A 81 7.91 19.97 24.58
C SER A 81 8.83 20.28 23.38
N ALA A 82 8.30 20.65 22.22
CA ALA A 82 9.03 20.68 20.96
C ALA A 82 9.34 22.13 20.52
N SER A 83 10.62 22.47 20.46
CA SER A 83 11.09 23.81 20.06
C SER A 83 10.75 24.21 18.62
N TYR A 84 10.51 23.24 17.75
CA TYR A 84 10.15 23.45 16.34
C TYR A 84 8.65 23.78 16.12
N LEU A 85 7.81 23.54 17.12
CA LEU A 85 6.35 23.60 16.96
C LEU A 85 5.87 25.01 16.59
N ALA A 86 6.51 26.05 17.15
CA ALA A 86 6.17 27.43 16.83
C ALA A 86 6.36 27.75 15.35
N ASP A 87 7.50 27.34 14.78
CA ASP A 87 7.79 27.55 13.36
C ASP A 87 6.80 26.81 12.47
N LEU A 88 6.47 25.56 12.83
CA LEU A 88 5.51 24.76 12.09
C LEU A 88 4.08 25.33 12.17
N CYS A 89 3.69 25.87 13.33
CA CYS A 89 2.41 26.60 13.46
C CYS A 89 2.34 27.80 12.53
N VAL A 90 3.43 28.57 12.41
CA VAL A 90 3.48 29.70 11.47
C VAL A 90 3.41 29.21 10.02
N LEU A 91 4.12 28.13 9.68
CA LEU A 91 4.08 27.52 8.35
C LEU A 91 2.69 27.00 7.96
N THR A 92 1.87 26.62 8.95
CA THR A 92 0.49 26.15 8.74
C THR A 92 -0.56 27.26 8.86
N GLY A 93 -0.15 28.54 8.93
CA GLY A 93 -1.04 29.70 8.84
C GLY A 93 -1.43 30.34 10.18
N VAL A 94 -0.74 30.03 11.28
CA VAL A 94 -0.94 30.74 12.56
C VAL A 94 -0.08 32.01 12.61
N PRO A 95 -0.62 33.20 12.85
CA PRO A 95 0.19 34.39 13.11
C PRO A 95 1.12 34.17 14.31
N LEU A 96 2.39 34.63 14.21
CA LEU A 96 3.41 34.35 15.22
C LEU A 96 3.00 34.79 16.63
N ASP A 97 2.31 35.91 16.73
CA ASP A 97 1.80 36.48 17.99
C ASP A 97 0.60 35.70 18.57
N GLN A 98 0.00 34.82 17.80
CA GLN A 98 -1.13 33.97 18.21
C GLN A 98 -0.70 32.54 18.60
N VAL A 99 0.53 32.12 18.29
CA VAL A 99 1.02 30.79 18.66
C VAL A 99 0.98 30.60 20.18
N GLY A 100 0.32 29.54 20.62
CA GLY A 100 0.13 29.23 22.05
C GLY A 100 -0.99 30.05 22.71
N SER A 101 -1.85 30.74 21.94
CA SER A 101 -2.95 31.54 22.52
C SER A 101 -4.19 30.70 22.81
N GLU A 102 -5.00 31.15 23.78
CA GLU A 102 -6.28 30.51 24.11
C GLU A 102 -7.33 30.67 22.98
N SER A 103 -7.16 31.68 22.12
CA SER A 103 -8.04 31.91 20.96
C SER A 103 -8.01 30.77 19.95
N LEU A 104 -6.96 29.94 19.94
CA LEU A 104 -6.81 28.78 19.08
C LEU A 104 -7.33 27.49 19.70
N ASN A 105 -7.80 27.52 20.95
CA ASN A 105 -8.39 26.33 21.58
C ASN A 105 -9.63 25.89 20.80
N VAL A 106 -9.72 24.60 20.53
CA VAL A 106 -10.90 24.01 19.89
C VAL A 106 -12.09 24.12 20.83
N GLY A 107 -13.15 24.78 20.37
CA GLY A 107 -14.38 24.95 21.12
C GLY A 107 -15.25 23.68 21.16
N PRO A 108 -16.37 23.75 21.89
CA PRO A 108 -17.29 22.59 22.03
C PRO A 108 -17.95 22.19 20.71
N GLU A 109 -18.04 23.08 19.74
CA GLU A 109 -18.54 22.80 18.38
C GLU A 109 -17.60 21.84 17.62
N GLY A 110 -16.30 21.85 18.00
CA GLY A 110 -15.27 21.05 17.36
C GLY A 110 -14.82 21.61 16.01
N VAL A 111 -14.01 20.82 15.29
CA VAL A 111 -13.51 21.13 13.96
C VAL A 111 -14.08 20.10 12.98
N PRO A 112 -14.76 20.53 11.91
CA PRO A 112 -15.28 19.63 10.90
C PRO A 112 -14.15 18.95 10.12
N VAL A 113 -14.37 17.67 9.79
CA VAL A 113 -13.48 16.89 8.95
C VAL A 113 -14.18 16.61 7.63
N TYR A 114 -13.63 17.15 6.56
CA TYR A 114 -14.13 16.98 5.21
C TYR A 114 -13.57 15.69 4.60
N PHE A 115 -14.44 14.90 4.01
CA PHE A 115 -14.10 13.73 3.21
C PHE A 115 -14.63 13.94 1.78
N GLY A 116 -13.75 13.74 0.79
CA GLY A 116 -14.17 13.93 -0.60
C GLY A 116 -13.11 13.52 -1.59
N GLY A 117 -13.44 13.71 -2.87
CA GLY A 117 -12.53 13.61 -3.99
C GLY A 117 -11.58 14.80 -4.07
N ASN A 118 -10.68 14.72 -5.04
CA ASN A 118 -9.75 15.80 -5.35
C ASN A 118 -9.53 15.85 -6.86
N ALA A 119 -9.87 16.99 -7.47
CA ALA A 119 -9.74 17.19 -8.91
C ALA A 119 -8.28 17.33 -9.38
N ASP A 120 -7.34 17.57 -8.45
CA ASP A 120 -5.91 17.74 -8.73
C ASP A 120 -5.11 16.42 -8.63
N LEU A 121 -5.80 15.27 -8.59
CA LEU A 121 -5.13 13.98 -8.52
C LEU A 121 -4.41 13.66 -9.83
N GLU A 122 -3.19 13.18 -9.68
CA GLU A 122 -2.37 12.60 -10.75
C GLU A 122 -2.64 11.11 -10.91
N GLU A 123 -2.14 10.52 -11.99
CA GLU A 123 -2.24 9.09 -12.24
C GLU A 123 -1.36 8.27 -11.28
N GLU A 124 -1.81 7.06 -11.00
CA GLU A 124 -0.96 6.03 -10.40
C GLU A 124 -0.14 5.32 -11.48
N THR A 125 1.12 5.09 -11.21
CA THR A 125 2.00 4.31 -12.10
C THR A 125 2.45 3.02 -11.42
N GLY A 126 2.13 1.89 -12.04
CA GLY A 126 2.55 0.57 -11.59
C GLY A 126 3.71 0.05 -12.44
N ASN A 127 4.88 -0.17 -11.83
CA ASN A 127 6.02 -0.83 -12.43
C ASN A 127 6.11 -2.27 -11.92
N THR A 128 6.26 -3.23 -12.83
CA THR A 128 6.38 -4.65 -12.49
C THR A 128 7.59 -5.25 -13.16
N ILE A 129 8.46 -5.87 -12.39
CA ILE A 129 9.56 -6.70 -12.86
C ILE A 129 9.23 -8.15 -12.51
N SER A 130 9.42 -9.06 -13.44
CA SER A 130 9.38 -10.50 -13.16
C SER A 130 10.53 -11.23 -13.85
N ALA A 131 11.05 -12.27 -13.18
CA ALA A 131 12.05 -13.16 -13.74
C ALA A 131 11.84 -14.57 -13.22
N GLY A 132 11.91 -15.59 -14.09
CA GLY A 132 11.63 -16.94 -13.68
C GLY A 132 12.23 -18.00 -14.57
N ILE A 133 12.17 -19.21 -14.05
CA ILE A 133 12.62 -20.43 -14.75
C ILE A 133 11.48 -21.45 -14.72
N VAL A 134 11.21 -22.05 -15.87
CA VAL A 134 10.31 -23.19 -16.00
C VAL A 134 11.12 -24.37 -16.47
N TRP A 135 10.93 -25.51 -15.81
CA TRP A 135 11.58 -26.76 -16.09
C TRP A 135 10.56 -27.87 -16.39
N THR A 136 10.66 -28.45 -17.58
CA THR A 136 9.76 -29.50 -18.07
C THR A 136 10.58 -30.66 -18.62
N PRO A 137 11.17 -31.52 -17.73
CA PRO A 137 12.11 -32.55 -18.15
C PRO A 137 11.47 -33.66 -19.00
N PHE A 138 12.03 -33.95 -20.16
CA PHE A 138 11.60 -35.08 -20.99
C PHE A 138 11.77 -36.43 -20.28
N SER A 139 12.75 -36.52 -19.39
CA SER A 139 13.04 -37.79 -18.67
C SER A 139 11.97 -38.12 -17.61
N ILE A 140 11.13 -37.15 -17.22
CA ILE A 140 10.06 -37.32 -16.21
C ILE A 140 8.75 -36.84 -16.83
N GLU A 141 8.10 -37.78 -17.55
CA GLU A 141 6.84 -37.44 -18.23
C GLU A 141 5.79 -36.83 -17.29
N GLY A 142 5.12 -35.78 -17.74
CA GLY A 142 4.08 -35.09 -16.98
C GLY A 142 4.58 -34.24 -15.81
N LEU A 143 5.90 -34.02 -15.65
CA LEU A 143 6.44 -33.08 -14.65
C LEU A 143 6.64 -31.70 -15.25
N SER A 144 6.19 -30.68 -14.54
CA SER A 144 6.51 -29.27 -14.78
C SER A 144 6.79 -28.60 -13.43
N ALA A 145 7.85 -27.79 -13.36
CA ALA A 145 8.18 -26.99 -12.20
C ALA A 145 8.55 -25.56 -12.61
N SER A 146 8.18 -24.57 -11.82
CA SER A 146 8.61 -23.19 -12.03
C SER A 146 8.94 -22.49 -10.73
N VAL A 147 9.82 -21.51 -10.82
CA VAL A 147 10.07 -20.48 -9.83
C VAL A 147 10.11 -19.15 -10.54
N ASP A 148 9.36 -18.17 -10.02
CA ASP A 148 9.27 -16.83 -10.54
C ASP A 148 9.49 -15.84 -9.40
N TYR A 149 10.40 -14.89 -9.58
CA TYR A 149 10.54 -13.68 -8.78
C TYR A 149 9.59 -12.62 -9.33
N PHE A 150 8.97 -11.85 -8.46
CA PHE A 150 8.22 -10.67 -8.81
C PHE A 150 8.61 -9.49 -7.91
N ASP A 151 8.56 -8.30 -8.50
CA ASP A 151 8.70 -7.01 -7.83
C ASP A 151 7.71 -6.05 -8.48
N ILE A 152 6.79 -5.53 -7.68
CA ILE A 152 5.71 -4.66 -8.11
C ILE A 152 5.75 -3.41 -7.26
N GLU A 153 5.84 -2.23 -7.90
CA GLU A 153 5.78 -0.93 -7.25
C GLU A 153 4.67 -0.08 -7.86
N ILE A 154 3.85 0.54 -7.03
CA ILE A 154 2.81 1.48 -7.42
C ILE A 154 3.16 2.83 -6.81
N GLU A 155 3.59 3.76 -7.66
CA GLU A 155 3.87 5.15 -7.29
C GLU A 155 2.60 6.00 -7.39
N ASN A 156 2.56 7.12 -6.65
CA ASN A 156 1.44 8.05 -6.62
C ASN A 156 0.11 7.40 -6.25
N TYR A 157 0.14 6.37 -5.39
CA TYR A 157 -1.07 5.67 -4.95
C TYR A 157 -2.10 6.64 -4.38
N ILE A 158 -3.32 6.60 -4.92
CA ILE A 158 -4.44 7.44 -4.50
C ILE A 158 -5.05 6.85 -3.24
N GLY A 159 -4.75 7.48 -2.14
CA GLY A 159 -5.25 7.13 -0.82
C GLY A 159 -6.14 8.20 -0.22
N GLN A 160 -6.75 7.87 0.90
CA GLN A 160 -7.42 8.79 1.78
C GLN A 160 -6.61 8.85 3.07
N LEU A 161 -6.29 10.07 3.52
CA LEU A 161 -5.64 10.23 4.81
C LEU A 161 -6.59 9.76 5.92
N PRO A 162 -6.11 9.12 6.99
CA PRO A 162 -6.92 8.81 8.15
C PRO A 162 -7.51 10.12 8.68
N GLY A 163 -8.84 10.14 8.92
CA GLY A 163 -9.55 11.36 9.26
C GLY A 163 -9.26 11.87 10.67
N GLY A 164 -9.53 13.15 10.88
CA GLY A 164 -9.60 13.77 12.20
C GLY A 164 -8.25 14.08 12.83
N SER A 165 -8.13 13.84 14.12
CA SER A 165 -6.96 14.19 14.94
C SER A 165 -5.65 13.63 14.40
N ASN A 166 -5.67 12.39 13.89
CA ASN A 166 -4.47 11.71 13.39
C ASN A 166 -3.75 12.48 12.28
N GLN A 167 -4.49 13.19 11.41
CA GLN A 167 -3.87 14.00 10.36
C GLN A 167 -3.15 15.22 10.91
N VAL A 168 -3.80 15.89 11.87
CA VAL A 168 -3.20 17.04 12.56
C VAL A 168 -1.98 16.56 13.33
N GLU A 169 -2.08 15.47 14.07
CA GLU A 169 -0.95 14.87 14.79
C GLU A 169 0.20 14.50 13.85
N SER A 170 -0.09 13.89 12.70
CA SER A 170 0.94 13.53 11.71
C SER A 170 1.60 14.75 11.06
N CYS A 171 0.94 15.92 11.01
CA CYS A 171 1.56 17.17 10.59
C CYS A 171 2.54 17.69 11.66
N TYR A 172 2.09 17.76 12.92
CA TYR A 172 2.83 18.48 13.98
C TYR A 172 3.76 17.60 14.80
N PHE A 173 3.48 16.29 14.89
CA PHE A 173 4.24 15.34 15.71
C PHE A 173 4.66 14.10 14.91
N PRO A 174 5.25 14.25 13.70
CA PRO A 174 5.76 13.09 12.98
C PRO A 174 6.94 12.50 13.74
N ALA A 175 6.99 11.17 13.86
CA ALA A 175 8.02 10.48 14.62
C ALA A 175 9.45 10.77 14.15
N GLU A 176 9.63 11.14 12.87
CA GLU A 176 10.95 11.19 12.24
C GLU A 176 11.29 12.52 11.55
N ASN A 177 10.32 13.39 11.27
CA ASN A 177 10.53 14.68 10.58
C ASN A 177 10.14 15.88 11.43
N LEU A 178 10.66 15.94 12.62
CA LEU A 178 10.36 16.97 13.60
C LEU A 178 10.65 18.38 13.04
N GLY A 179 9.59 19.20 12.89
CA GLY A 179 9.67 20.60 12.54
C GLY A 179 9.64 20.94 11.06
N SER A 180 9.52 19.97 10.15
CA SER A 180 9.35 20.26 8.74
C SER A 180 7.90 20.14 8.29
N TYR A 181 7.48 21.06 7.41
CA TYR A 181 6.20 20.95 6.73
C TYR A 181 6.14 19.67 5.89
N ASN A 182 5.13 18.85 6.11
CA ASN A 182 4.94 17.57 5.42
C ASN A 182 3.57 17.49 4.74
N VAL A 183 3.32 16.39 4.03
CA VAL A 183 2.09 16.18 3.25
C VAL A 183 0.81 16.26 4.10
N PHE A 184 0.87 15.89 5.37
CA PHE A 184 -0.28 15.95 6.28
C PHE A 184 -0.64 17.39 6.67
N CYS A 185 0.31 18.32 6.63
CA CYS A 185 0.06 19.74 6.92
C CYS A 185 -0.88 20.38 5.89
N ASN A 186 -0.92 19.85 4.65
CA ASN A 186 -1.87 20.29 3.63
C ASN A 186 -3.34 19.98 3.98
N SER A 187 -3.59 19.20 5.04
CA SER A 187 -4.95 18.90 5.52
C SER A 187 -5.48 19.93 6.50
N VAL A 188 -4.62 20.81 7.00
CA VAL A 188 -4.95 21.79 8.04
C VAL A 188 -5.41 23.09 7.39
N GLU A 189 -6.69 23.44 7.56
CA GLU A 189 -7.26 24.69 7.05
C GLU A 189 -7.50 25.67 8.20
N ARG A 190 -6.93 26.88 8.10
CA ARG A 190 -7.04 27.94 9.11
C ARG A 190 -7.59 29.22 8.51
N ASN A 191 -8.23 30.01 9.35
CA ASN A 191 -8.63 31.39 8.98
C ASN A 191 -7.45 32.37 9.17
N ASP A 192 -7.69 33.64 8.85
CA ASP A 192 -6.69 34.72 8.96
C ASP A 192 -6.21 34.98 10.40
N GLN A 193 -6.97 34.54 11.42
CA GLN A 193 -6.60 34.61 12.82
C GLN A 193 -5.82 33.36 13.29
N GLY A 194 -5.57 32.38 12.40
CA GLY A 194 -4.88 31.14 12.70
C GLY A 194 -5.75 30.05 13.34
N VAL A 195 -7.07 30.31 13.52
CA VAL A 195 -7.99 29.30 14.08
C VAL A 195 -8.21 28.18 13.09
N LEU A 196 -8.11 26.94 13.57
CA LEU A 196 -8.38 25.74 12.79
C LEU A 196 -9.87 25.67 12.46
N THR A 197 -10.20 25.79 11.17
CA THR A 197 -11.58 25.85 10.68
C THR A 197 -12.07 24.55 10.09
N ARG A 198 -11.14 23.73 9.57
CA ARG A 198 -11.45 22.47 8.90
C ARG A 198 -10.23 21.57 8.84
N ILE A 199 -10.45 20.27 8.82
CA ILE A 199 -9.44 19.26 8.50
C ILE A 199 -9.86 18.59 7.20
N ASN A 200 -9.04 18.73 6.15
CA ASN A 200 -9.30 18.15 4.84
C ASN A 200 -8.72 16.75 4.76
N ALA A 201 -9.58 15.73 4.89
CA ALA A 201 -9.26 14.31 4.77
C ALA A 201 -9.58 13.74 3.37
N GLY A 202 -9.59 14.58 2.34
CA GLY A 202 -9.87 14.18 0.97
C GLY A 202 -8.80 13.27 0.34
N ARG A 203 -9.11 12.79 -0.85
CA ARG A 203 -8.21 11.94 -1.65
C ARG A 203 -6.93 12.68 -2.05
N ARG A 204 -5.79 11.99 -2.03
CA ARG A 204 -4.47 12.52 -2.45
C ARG A 204 -3.60 11.41 -3.05
N ASN A 205 -2.62 11.78 -3.86
CA ASN A 205 -1.52 10.88 -4.26
C ASN A 205 -0.53 10.80 -3.09
N LEU A 206 -0.77 9.87 -2.16
CA LEU A 206 -0.14 9.87 -0.84
C LEU A 206 1.09 9.00 -0.73
N ALA A 207 1.13 7.91 -1.48
CA ALA A 207 1.99 6.81 -1.08
C ALA A 207 2.59 6.07 -2.27
N THR A 208 3.64 5.33 -1.97
CA THR A 208 4.17 4.26 -2.80
C THR A 208 3.85 2.93 -2.12
N HIS A 209 3.28 1.99 -2.87
CA HIS A 209 3.11 0.61 -2.46
C HIS A 209 4.10 -0.27 -3.20
N SER A 210 4.83 -1.11 -2.51
CA SER A 210 5.68 -2.12 -3.14
C SER A 210 5.42 -3.50 -2.55
N ILE A 211 5.57 -4.53 -3.40
CA ILE A 211 5.52 -5.93 -2.98
C ILE A 211 6.50 -6.74 -3.82
N SER A 212 7.33 -7.55 -3.16
CA SER A 212 8.25 -8.45 -3.84
C SER A 212 8.26 -9.83 -3.20
N GLY A 213 8.59 -10.84 -4.02
CA GLY A 213 8.57 -12.21 -3.54
C GLY A 213 8.85 -13.24 -4.61
N PHE A 214 8.52 -14.49 -4.29
CA PHE A 214 8.68 -15.63 -5.17
C PHE A 214 7.40 -16.44 -5.25
N ASP A 215 7.07 -16.89 -6.44
CA ASP A 215 6.04 -17.89 -6.70
C ASP A 215 6.68 -19.19 -7.17
N PHE A 216 6.22 -20.30 -6.61
CA PHE A 216 6.65 -21.66 -6.94
C PHE A 216 5.45 -22.45 -7.45
N SER A 217 5.65 -23.23 -8.50
CA SER A 217 4.66 -24.17 -8.98
C SER A 217 5.31 -25.48 -9.36
N ILE A 218 4.70 -26.59 -8.93
CA ILE A 218 5.07 -27.94 -9.38
C ILE A 218 3.77 -28.64 -9.77
N ASN A 219 3.73 -29.18 -10.97
CA ASN A 219 2.65 -30.04 -11.43
C ASN A 219 3.22 -31.38 -11.89
N LYS A 220 2.58 -32.46 -11.48
CA LYS A 220 2.93 -33.81 -11.89
C LYS A 220 1.68 -34.61 -12.23
N THR A 221 1.62 -35.06 -13.47
CA THR A 221 0.60 -36.02 -13.91
C THR A 221 1.21 -37.39 -14.13
N SER A 222 0.52 -38.44 -13.79
CA SER A 222 0.98 -39.84 -14.01
C SER A 222 -0.15 -40.84 -13.89
N ASP A 223 0.04 -41.99 -14.47
CA ASP A 223 -0.78 -43.19 -14.15
C ASP A 223 -0.42 -43.68 -12.77
N PHE A 224 -1.41 -43.94 -11.93
CA PHE A 224 -1.25 -44.42 -10.56
C PHE A 224 -2.44 -45.30 -10.16
N LEU A 225 -2.16 -46.52 -9.67
CA LEU A 225 -3.16 -47.50 -9.22
C LEU A 225 -4.27 -47.78 -10.25
N GLY A 226 -3.93 -47.80 -11.53
CA GLY A 226 -4.87 -48.04 -12.63
C GLY A 226 -5.83 -46.87 -12.90
N GLY A 227 -5.53 -45.70 -12.41
CA GLY A 227 -6.21 -44.44 -12.68
C GLY A 227 -5.21 -43.34 -13.02
N PHE A 228 -5.69 -42.16 -13.26
CA PHE A 228 -4.91 -40.94 -13.55
C PHE A 228 -4.75 -40.12 -12.29
N LEU A 229 -3.52 -39.71 -11.98
CA LEU A 229 -3.17 -38.82 -10.86
C LEU A 229 -2.69 -37.49 -11.41
N ASP A 230 -3.25 -36.40 -10.89
CA ASP A 230 -2.77 -35.03 -11.03
C ASP A 230 -2.39 -34.51 -9.64
N ALA A 231 -1.13 -34.14 -9.47
CA ALA A 231 -0.58 -33.61 -8.25
C ALA A 231 -0.07 -32.16 -8.52
N THR A 232 -0.67 -31.17 -7.89
CA THR A 232 -0.29 -29.76 -8.02
C THR A 232 0.15 -29.21 -6.68
N TYR A 233 1.31 -28.57 -6.64
CA TYR A 233 1.79 -27.77 -5.52
C TYR A 233 2.06 -26.34 -5.98
N VAL A 234 1.49 -25.37 -5.29
CA VAL A 234 1.77 -23.94 -5.49
C VAL A 234 2.12 -23.28 -4.16
N ALA A 235 3.12 -22.44 -4.17
CA ALA A 235 3.53 -21.65 -3.01
C ALA A 235 3.87 -20.23 -3.44
N SER A 236 3.59 -19.28 -2.57
CA SER A 236 3.96 -17.87 -2.73
C SER A 236 4.64 -17.41 -1.45
N ILE A 237 5.83 -16.84 -1.60
CA ILE A 237 6.60 -16.23 -0.52
C ILE A 237 6.63 -14.72 -0.79
N VAL A 238 6.12 -13.92 0.14
CA VAL A 238 6.20 -12.48 0.13
C VAL A 238 7.39 -12.08 0.99
N ASN A 239 8.45 -11.58 0.37
CA ASN A 239 9.67 -11.17 1.07
C ASN A 239 9.52 -9.78 1.70
N SER A 240 8.80 -8.90 1.02
CA SER A 240 8.53 -7.54 1.47
C SER A 240 7.21 -7.07 0.89
N LYS A 241 6.44 -6.34 1.68
CA LYS A 241 5.30 -5.55 1.25
C LYS A 241 5.30 -4.23 2.01
N LYS A 242 5.67 -3.16 1.33
CA LYS A 242 5.85 -1.85 1.93
C LYS A 242 4.77 -0.86 1.53
N TYR A 243 4.50 0.03 2.45
CA TYR A 243 3.73 1.25 2.24
C TYR A 243 4.56 2.41 2.71
N SER A 244 4.91 3.33 1.82
CA SER A 244 5.71 4.52 2.12
C SER A 244 4.89 5.76 1.82
N VAL A 245 4.85 6.71 2.75
CA VAL A 245 4.13 7.98 2.53
C VAL A 245 5.04 8.96 1.80
N ASN A 246 4.60 9.46 0.65
CA ASN A 246 5.36 10.35 -0.20
C ASN A 246 5.79 11.63 0.55
N GLY A 247 7.05 12.02 0.38
CA GLY A 247 7.60 13.22 1.01
C GLY A 247 7.87 13.10 2.51
N THR A 248 7.82 11.88 3.06
CA THR A 248 8.15 11.59 4.46
C THR A 248 9.10 10.40 4.55
N THR A 249 9.64 10.14 5.74
CA THR A 249 10.41 8.91 6.03
C THR A 249 9.51 7.79 6.58
N LEU A 250 8.19 8.01 6.60
CA LEU A 250 7.23 7.02 7.11
C LEU A 250 7.10 5.85 6.14
N GLU A 251 7.60 4.71 6.55
CA GLU A 251 7.51 3.44 5.83
C GLU A 251 7.00 2.35 6.77
N SER A 252 6.11 1.50 6.29
CA SER A 252 5.61 0.33 7.02
C SER A 252 5.86 -0.93 6.23
N GLU A 253 6.52 -1.92 6.86
CA GLU A 253 6.64 -3.27 6.33
C GLU A 253 5.44 -4.10 6.79
N CYS A 254 4.68 -4.64 5.82
CA CYS A 254 3.44 -5.38 6.05
C CYS A 254 3.56 -6.90 5.85
N ALA A 255 4.69 -7.40 5.34
CA ALA A 255 4.88 -8.85 5.22
C ALA A 255 4.91 -9.50 6.60
N GLY A 256 4.11 -10.54 6.81
CA GLY A 256 3.94 -11.20 8.11
C GLY A 256 3.22 -10.37 9.17
N ARG A 257 2.60 -9.25 8.79
CA ARG A 257 1.98 -8.30 9.76
C ARG A 257 0.59 -7.85 9.32
N PHE A 258 -0.21 -7.42 10.28
CA PHE A 258 -1.44 -6.69 10.07
C PHE A 258 -1.53 -5.58 11.11
N ASN A 259 -2.37 -4.56 10.85
CA ASN A 259 -2.54 -3.38 11.69
C ASN A 259 -1.21 -2.61 11.88
N ASN A 260 -1.21 -1.32 11.83
CA ASN A 260 0.00 -0.54 12.13
C ASN A 260 -0.30 0.92 12.43
N ALA A 261 0.74 1.61 12.92
CA ALA A 261 0.73 2.96 13.44
C ALA A 261 0.34 4.06 12.43
N LEU A 262 0.33 3.81 11.13
CA LEU A 262 -0.04 4.80 10.10
C LEU A 262 -1.57 4.91 9.93
N GLY A 263 -2.31 4.90 11.04
CA GLY A 263 -3.76 5.08 11.04
C GLY A 263 -4.54 3.92 10.39
N GLY A 264 -3.98 2.70 10.38
CA GLY A 264 -4.65 1.51 9.86
C GLY A 264 -4.73 1.41 8.33
N GLN A 265 -4.08 2.31 7.59
CA GLN A 265 -4.15 2.32 6.12
C GLN A 265 -3.10 1.40 5.48
N ALA A 266 -1.90 1.35 6.04
CA ALA A 266 -0.78 0.68 5.39
C ALA A 266 -0.91 -0.84 5.37
N CYS A 267 -1.12 -1.48 6.53
CA CYS A 267 -1.23 -2.93 6.67
C CYS A 267 -2.65 -3.36 7.10
N ALA A 268 -3.68 -2.69 6.62
CA ALA A 268 -5.08 -2.90 7.02
C ALA A 268 -5.60 -4.35 6.83
N ARG A 269 -4.93 -5.12 5.98
CA ARG A 269 -5.25 -6.53 5.75
C ARG A 269 -4.04 -7.41 6.06
N PRO A 270 -4.23 -8.54 6.77
CA PRO A 270 -3.18 -9.50 7.03
C PRO A 270 -2.48 -9.97 5.74
N VAL A 271 -1.16 -9.93 5.74
CA VAL A 271 -0.33 -10.43 4.63
C VAL A 271 0.59 -11.51 5.17
N THR A 272 0.30 -12.76 4.83
CA THR A 272 1.15 -13.89 5.20
C THR A 272 2.44 -13.88 4.38
N GLU A 273 3.58 -14.13 5.00
CA GLU A 273 4.86 -14.29 4.29
C GLU A 273 4.89 -15.54 3.43
N LEU A 274 4.28 -16.62 3.90
CA LEU A 274 4.18 -17.87 3.15
C LEU A 274 2.73 -18.33 3.06
N LYS A 275 2.30 -18.61 1.84
CA LYS A 275 1.06 -19.35 1.58
C LYS A 275 1.36 -20.47 0.60
N HIS A 276 0.84 -21.68 0.87
CA HIS A 276 0.95 -22.75 -0.10
C HIS A 276 -0.28 -23.65 -0.12
N ARG A 277 -0.45 -24.35 -1.24
CA ARG A 277 -1.51 -25.31 -1.46
C ARG A 277 -0.96 -26.52 -2.21
N ALA A 278 -1.20 -27.72 -1.67
CA ALA A 278 -1.03 -28.96 -2.35
C ALA A 278 -2.40 -29.55 -2.69
N THR A 279 -2.58 -29.99 -3.93
CA THR A 279 -3.80 -30.66 -4.41
C THR A 279 -3.39 -31.96 -5.07
N LEU A 280 -4.01 -33.05 -4.64
CA LEU A 280 -3.93 -34.37 -5.29
C LEU A 280 -5.32 -34.69 -5.82
N PHE A 281 -5.42 -34.91 -7.11
CA PHE A 281 -6.63 -35.37 -7.76
C PHE A 281 -6.36 -36.72 -8.44
N TRP A 282 -7.11 -37.72 -8.05
CA TRP A 282 -7.01 -39.05 -8.64
C TRP A 282 -8.35 -39.51 -9.18
N THR A 283 -8.37 -40.06 -10.39
CA THR A 283 -9.59 -40.55 -11.03
C THR A 283 -9.37 -41.89 -11.65
N ARG A 284 -10.35 -42.80 -11.47
CA ARG A 284 -10.40 -44.09 -12.10
C ARG A 284 -11.85 -44.43 -12.41
N GLU A 285 -12.16 -44.68 -13.67
CA GLU A 285 -13.51 -44.95 -14.13
C GLU A 285 -14.54 -43.91 -13.63
N ALA A 286 -15.50 -44.36 -12.80
CA ALA A 286 -16.53 -43.47 -12.23
C ALA A 286 -16.13 -42.85 -10.85
N LEU A 287 -14.96 -43.21 -10.32
CA LEU A 287 -14.51 -42.73 -9.01
C LEU A 287 -13.47 -41.61 -9.18
N SER A 288 -13.71 -40.48 -8.48
CA SER A 288 -12.76 -39.37 -8.37
C SER A 288 -12.55 -39.01 -6.92
N LEU A 289 -11.29 -38.83 -6.53
CA LEU A 289 -10.88 -38.42 -5.19
C LEU A 289 -10.02 -37.18 -5.29
N GLN A 290 -10.29 -36.21 -4.42
CA GLN A 290 -9.48 -35.00 -4.30
C GLN A 290 -9.09 -34.76 -2.85
N LEU A 291 -7.80 -34.53 -2.63
CA LEU A 291 -7.24 -34.07 -1.38
C LEU A 291 -6.62 -32.71 -1.59
N THR A 292 -6.98 -31.75 -0.77
CA THR A 292 -6.38 -30.41 -0.80
C THR A 292 -5.86 -30.03 0.59
N TRP A 293 -4.58 -29.71 0.66
CA TRP A 293 -3.95 -29.15 1.84
C TRP A 293 -3.57 -27.70 1.59
N ARG A 294 -3.93 -26.81 2.52
CA ARG A 294 -3.59 -25.38 2.48
C ARG A 294 -2.90 -25.00 3.77
N HIS A 295 -1.90 -24.12 3.63
CA HIS A 295 -1.21 -23.53 4.77
C HIS A 295 -1.01 -22.03 4.52
N LEU A 296 -1.16 -21.26 5.58
CA LEU A 296 -0.84 -19.85 5.68
C LEU A 296 0.07 -19.69 6.89
N SER A 297 1.19 -18.99 6.74
CA SER A 297 2.03 -18.63 7.89
C SER A 297 1.27 -17.72 8.84
N GLU A 298 1.72 -17.66 10.06
CA GLU A 298 1.23 -16.71 11.07
C GLU A 298 1.42 -15.25 10.60
N VAL A 299 0.63 -14.37 11.17
CA VAL A 299 0.68 -12.94 10.96
C VAL A 299 0.66 -12.27 12.33
N ASN A 300 1.63 -11.43 12.60
CA ASN A 300 1.78 -10.72 13.86
C ASN A 300 1.03 -9.39 13.84
N ASP A 301 0.56 -8.95 15.00
CA ASP A 301 0.03 -7.60 15.15
C ASP A 301 1.19 -6.60 15.10
N GLY A 302 1.12 -5.65 14.16
CA GLY A 302 2.17 -4.63 14.00
C GLY A 302 2.22 -3.61 15.14
N ASP A 303 1.19 -3.55 15.99
CA ASP A 303 1.14 -2.63 17.15
C ASP A 303 1.88 -3.16 18.39
N GLU A 304 2.38 -4.40 18.40
CA GLU A 304 3.20 -4.92 19.50
C GLU A 304 4.46 -4.07 19.74
N ASP A 305 5.01 -3.46 18.69
CA ASP A 305 6.15 -2.54 18.81
C ASP A 305 5.78 -1.22 19.52
N LEU A 306 4.50 -0.85 19.60
CA LEU A 306 4.01 0.35 20.28
C LEU A 306 3.70 0.11 21.77
N GLN A 307 3.42 -1.12 22.21
CA GLN A 307 3.21 -1.43 23.63
C GLN A 307 4.45 -1.12 24.48
N TYR A 308 5.64 -1.23 23.91
CA TYR A 308 6.89 -0.85 24.59
C TYR A 308 7.04 0.66 24.86
N LEU A 309 6.28 1.51 24.16
CA LEU A 309 6.34 2.97 24.34
C LEU A 309 5.33 3.49 25.36
N VAL A 310 4.31 2.71 25.72
CA VAL A 310 3.25 3.11 26.67
C VAL A 310 3.58 2.70 28.12
N GLU A 311 4.51 1.78 28.33
CA GLU A 311 4.93 1.31 29.68
C GLU A 311 6.17 2.02 30.24
N LYS A 312 6.61 3.13 29.66
CA LYS A 312 7.65 4.02 30.18
C LYS A 312 7.13 5.43 30.33
#